data_4c69bc72fee8f245ce958358ca097ba6
#
_entry.id   4c69bc72fee8f245ce958358ca097ba6
#
_cell.length_a   1.000
_cell.length_b   1.000
_cell.length_c   1.000
_cell.angle_alpha   90.00
_cell.angle_beta   90.00
_cell.angle_gamma   90.00
#
_symmetry.space_group_name_H-M   'P 1'
#
loop_
_entity.id
_entity.type
_entity.pdbx_description
1 polymer ?
#
loop_
_entity_poly.entity_id
_entity_poly.type
_entity_poly.pdbx_seq_one_letter_code
_entity_poly.pdbx_strand_id
1 'polypeptide(L)'
;DLHSFPTRRSSDLARNEVVASMTVRLSRTIEIARVAQTAGFDTIYVDMEHNTLSIDAVCQICQAAQQIGITPLVRVPANTPEYICRVLDGGAMGVITPHIRSAAEAREMVELVKFPPIGHRSSGGALSQYHYRSFPIAETQAAMNDATSLVVMMETVAALENVEEIIATEGVDMLLIGSNDLCGEMGIVGQYDHPKLEAAFQRCIAAANKVGKHVGIGGLAARDDLMAKYVKMGARYVSTGTDLSFLMSACASRAKFVNSLPT
;
A
#
# COMPACT_ATOMS: atom_id res chain seq x y z
N ASP A 1 14.24 10.28 21.22
CA ASP A 1 14.37 8.82 21.21
C ASP A 1 13.84 8.27 19.89
N LEU A 2 14.71 7.67 19.08
CA LEU A 2 14.33 7.05 17.79
C LEU A 2 13.31 5.92 17.97
N HIS A 3 13.28 5.26 19.13
CA HIS A 3 12.33 4.21 19.45
C HIS A 3 10.90 4.71 19.75
N SER A 4 10.71 6.02 19.88
CA SER A 4 9.39 6.64 20.06
C SER A 4 8.67 6.94 18.74
N PHE A 5 9.36 6.79 17.60
CA PHE A 5 8.71 6.92 16.30
C PHE A 5 7.81 5.70 16.02
N PRO A 6 6.70 5.88 15.32
CA PRO A 6 5.84 4.76 14.98
C PRO A 6 6.61 3.76 14.11
N THR A 7 7.18 2.76 14.76
CA THR A 7 7.81 1.64 14.08
C THR A 7 6.72 0.67 13.67
N ARG A 8 6.88 0.05 12.53
CA ARG A 8 5.96 -0.91 11.97
C ARG A 8 5.71 -2.14 12.85
N ARG A 9 6.63 -2.46 13.76
CA ARG A 9 6.49 -3.56 14.72
C ARG A 9 5.31 -3.39 15.69
N SER A 10 4.85 -2.15 15.87
CA SER A 10 3.63 -1.86 16.64
C SER A 10 2.36 -1.81 15.78
N SER A 11 2.46 -2.07 14.47
CA SER A 11 1.31 -2.04 13.56
C SER A 11 0.39 -3.25 13.75
N ASP A 12 -0.86 -3.10 13.31
CA ASP A 12 -1.86 -4.15 13.33
C ASP A 12 -1.44 -5.37 12.52
N LEU A 13 -0.72 -5.17 11.41
CA LEU A 13 -0.12 -6.27 10.63
C LEU A 13 0.85 -7.12 11.46
N ALA A 14 1.71 -6.49 12.28
CA ALA A 14 2.63 -7.23 13.16
C ALA A 14 1.89 -8.07 14.21
N ARG A 15 0.67 -7.66 14.59
CA ARG A 15 -0.24 -8.43 15.47
C ARG A 15 -1.14 -9.40 14.70
N ASN A 16 -0.95 -9.53 13.39
CA ASN A 16 -1.79 -10.32 12.49
C ASN A 16 -3.27 -9.86 12.45
N GLU A 17 -3.52 -8.59 12.73
CA GLU A 17 -4.83 -7.95 12.65
C GLU A 17 -5.11 -7.49 11.22
N VAL A 18 -6.39 -7.22 10.91
CA VAL A 18 -6.79 -6.71 9.62
C VAL A 18 -6.62 -5.20 9.58
N VAL A 19 -5.92 -4.71 8.57
CA VAL A 19 -5.64 -3.29 8.33
C VAL A 19 -6.56 -2.76 7.24
N ALA A 20 -7.35 -1.74 7.58
CA ALA A 20 -8.20 -1.03 6.64
C ALA A 20 -7.46 0.13 5.97
N SER A 21 -7.51 0.17 4.64
CA SER A 21 -6.86 1.21 3.85
C SER A 21 -7.83 1.93 2.91
N MET A 22 -7.72 3.25 2.86
CA MET A 22 -8.41 4.08 1.87
C MET A 22 -7.44 4.48 0.76
N THR A 23 -7.80 4.24 -0.50
CA THR A 23 -7.01 4.72 -1.64
C THR A 23 -7.36 6.18 -1.95
N VAL A 24 -6.33 7.03 -2.04
CA VAL A 24 -6.46 8.46 -2.37
C VAL A 24 -6.14 8.66 -3.85
N ARG A 25 -7.14 9.08 -4.62
CA ARG A 25 -7.04 9.38 -6.06
C ARG A 25 -7.59 10.76 -6.43
N LEU A 26 -8.53 11.30 -5.67
CA LEU A 26 -9.21 12.56 -5.96
C LEU A 26 -8.61 13.72 -5.16
N SER A 27 -8.49 13.53 -3.85
CA SER A 27 -8.10 14.60 -2.93
C SER A 27 -6.63 14.97 -3.08
N ARG A 28 -6.38 16.29 -3.11
CA ARG A 28 -5.03 16.85 -3.32
C ARG A 28 -4.49 17.57 -2.10
N THR A 29 -5.25 17.58 -1.01
CA THR A 29 -4.95 18.33 0.20
C THR A 29 -4.81 17.44 1.42
N ILE A 30 -4.17 17.94 2.44
CA ILE A 30 -3.81 17.19 3.66
C ILE A 30 -5.02 16.72 4.47
N GLU A 31 -6.18 17.34 4.29
CA GLU A 31 -7.41 17.01 5.02
C GLU A 31 -7.84 15.57 4.81
N ILE A 32 -7.50 14.97 3.67
CA ILE A 32 -7.87 13.58 3.37
C ILE A 32 -7.29 12.59 4.40
N ALA A 33 -6.08 12.88 4.90
CA ALA A 33 -5.48 12.06 5.95
C ALA A 33 -6.30 12.09 7.24
N ARG A 34 -6.80 13.27 7.62
CA ARG A 34 -7.65 13.43 8.81
C ARG A 34 -9.04 12.82 8.61
N VAL A 35 -9.62 12.96 7.42
CA VAL A 35 -10.89 12.30 7.05
C VAL A 35 -10.74 10.78 7.20
N ALA A 36 -9.66 10.20 6.67
CA ALA A 36 -9.39 8.78 6.79
C ALA A 36 -9.26 8.34 8.25
N GLN A 37 -8.45 9.06 9.05
CA GLN A 37 -8.28 8.78 10.47
C GLN A 37 -9.62 8.83 11.24
N THR A 38 -10.39 9.90 11.05
CA THR A 38 -11.68 10.09 11.72
C THR A 38 -12.69 9.02 11.34
N ALA A 39 -12.63 8.54 10.09
CA ALA A 39 -13.46 7.44 9.60
C ALA A 39 -13.01 6.05 10.10
N GLY A 40 -11.86 5.94 10.77
CA GLY A 40 -11.36 4.69 11.34
C GLY A 40 -10.47 3.87 10.41
N PHE A 41 -9.86 4.48 9.40
CA PHE A 41 -8.84 3.81 8.59
C PHE A 41 -7.48 3.80 9.29
N ASP A 42 -6.75 2.71 9.15
CA ASP A 42 -5.41 2.52 9.72
C ASP A 42 -4.32 3.08 8.80
N THR A 43 -4.58 3.04 7.49
CA THR A 43 -3.64 3.50 6.47
C THR A 43 -4.34 4.27 5.37
N ILE A 44 -3.57 5.11 4.68
CA ILE A 44 -3.93 5.63 3.37
C ILE A 44 -2.98 5.09 2.31
N TYR A 45 -3.52 4.80 1.15
CA TYR A 45 -2.80 4.37 -0.04
C TYR A 45 -2.90 5.49 -1.09
N VAL A 46 -1.87 6.32 -1.21
CA VAL A 46 -1.85 7.42 -2.18
C VAL A 46 -1.41 6.86 -3.53
N ASP A 47 -2.28 6.96 -4.53
CA ASP A 47 -2.06 6.35 -5.83
C ASP A 47 -1.55 7.40 -6.83
N MET A 48 -0.28 7.24 -7.29
CA MET A 48 0.30 8.09 -8.33
C MET A 48 0.29 7.43 -9.71
N GLU A 49 -0.06 6.14 -9.80
CA GLU A 49 -0.09 5.44 -11.07
C GLU A 49 -1.35 5.80 -11.88
N HIS A 50 -2.51 5.79 -11.26
CA HIS A 50 -3.79 6.01 -11.95
C HIS A 50 -4.42 7.35 -11.60
N ASN A 51 -3.63 8.38 -11.41
CA ASN A 51 -4.10 9.75 -11.27
C ASN A 51 -2.99 10.77 -11.60
N THR A 52 -3.32 12.07 -11.43
CA THR A 52 -2.43 13.20 -11.74
C THR A 52 -1.96 13.96 -10.49
N LEU A 53 -1.83 13.26 -9.35
CA LEU A 53 -1.26 13.86 -8.15
C LEU A 53 0.21 14.23 -8.37
N SER A 54 0.58 15.46 -8.01
CA SER A 54 1.99 15.86 -8.01
C SER A 54 2.73 15.25 -6.81
N ILE A 55 4.04 15.04 -6.95
CA ILE A 55 4.87 14.58 -5.83
C ILE A 55 4.74 15.51 -4.61
N ASP A 56 4.64 16.83 -4.83
CA ASP A 56 4.47 17.81 -3.76
C ASP A 56 3.19 17.55 -2.95
N ALA A 57 2.04 17.39 -3.61
CA ALA A 57 0.77 17.08 -2.93
C ALA A 57 0.84 15.75 -2.17
N VAL A 58 1.45 14.72 -2.78
CA VAL A 58 1.64 13.41 -2.16
C VAL A 58 2.49 13.52 -0.89
N CYS A 59 3.61 14.24 -0.94
CA CYS A 59 4.50 14.43 0.21
C CYS A 59 3.78 15.19 1.34
N GLN A 60 3.02 16.23 1.04
CA GLN A 60 2.23 16.96 2.04
C GLN A 60 1.19 16.06 2.71
N ILE A 61 0.45 15.25 1.94
CA ILE A 61 -0.52 14.28 2.46
C ILE A 61 0.18 13.23 3.36
N CYS A 62 1.34 12.70 2.93
CA CYS A 62 2.09 11.72 3.71
C CYS A 62 2.59 12.29 5.04
N GLN A 63 3.14 13.52 5.04
CA GLN A 63 3.59 14.20 6.28
C GLN A 63 2.43 14.46 7.24
N ALA A 64 1.28 14.92 6.72
CA ALA A 64 0.09 15.12 7.54
C ALA A 64 -0.43 13.80 8.15
N ALA A 65 -0.42 12.72 7.37
CA ALA A 65 -0.81 11.39 7.82
C ALA A 65 0.07 10.90 8.99
N GLN A 66 1.39 11.04 8.88
CA GLN A 66 2.32 10.68 9.95
C GLN A 66 2.05 11.43 11.25
N GLN A 67 1.82 12.75 11.17
CA GLN A 67 1.59 13.59 12.34
C GLN A 67 0.35 13.17 13.16
N ILE A 68 -0.59 12.50 12.53
CA ILE A 68 -1.84 12.07 13.17
C ILE A 68 -1.90 10.54 13.41
N GLY A 69 -0.82 9.82 13.12
CA GLY A 69 -0.71 8.39 13.42
C GLY A 69 -1.39 7.45 12.42
N ILE A 70 -1.68 7.92 11.18
CA ILE A 70 -2.16 7.08 10.09
C ILE A 70 -1.00 6.80 9.12
N THR A 71 -0.83 5.55 8.70
CA THR A 71 0.33 5.16 7.88
C THR A 71 0.11 5.46 6.39
N PRO A 72 0.92 6.34 5.76
CA PRO A 72 0.83 6.61 4.34
C PRO A 72 1.69 5.63 3.53
N LEU A 73 1.07 4.89 2.61
CA LEU A 73 1.73 4.14 1.55
C LEU A 73 1.52 4.86 0.22
N VAL A 74 2.50 4.82 -0.67
CA VAL A 74 2.43 5.47 -1.99
C VAL A 74 2.66 4.44 -3.09
N ARG A 75 1.70 4.31 -4.01
CA ARG A 75 1.95 3.58 -5.26
C ARG A 75 2.64 4.53 -6.24
N VAL A 76 3.85 4.17 -6.61
CA VAL A 76 4.63 4.96 -7.57
C VAL A 76 4.15 4.69 -9.01
N PRO A 77 4.25 5.70 -9.91
CA PRO A 77 3.83 5.53 -11.30
C PRO A 77 4.86 4.79 -12.15
N ALA A 78 6.08 4.68 -11.64
CA ALA A 78 7.18 3.95 -12.25
C ALA A 78 8.16 3.50 -11.17
N ASN A 79 8.76 2.35 -11.36
CA ASN A 79 9.71 1.73 -10.43
C ASN A 79 11.12 2.32 -10.60
N THR A 80 11.25 3.62 -10.42
CA THR A 80 12.51 4.35 -10.63
C THR A 80 12.95 5.11 -9.37
N PRO A 81 14.27 5.34 -9.22
CA PRO A 81 14.81 6.07 -8.07
C PRO A 81 14.17 7.45 -7.87
N GLU A 82 13.84 8.14 -8.97
CA GLU A 82 13.27 9.50 -8.96
C GLU A 82 11.93 9.57 -8.26
N TYR A 83 11.10 8.52 -8.37
CA TYR A 83 9.82 8.45 -7.66
C TYR A 83 9.98 7.84 -6.28
N ILE A 84 10.62 6.67 -6.18
CA ILE A 84 10.74 5.91 -4.93
C ILE A 84 11.46 6.74 -3.85
N CYS A 85 12.65 7.27 -4.14
CA CYS A 85 13.41 8.04 -3.15
C CYS A 85 12.65 9.31 -2.74
N ARG A 86 12.06 10.04 -3.69
CA ARG A 86 11.39 11.32 -3.39
C ARG A 86 10.12 11.16 -2.57
N VAL A 87 9.29 10.14 -2.82
CA VAL A 87 8.10 9.93 -1.99
C VAL A 87 8.47 9.44 -0.60
N LEU A 88 9.50 8.61 -0.46
CA LEU A 88 10.01 8.16 0.83
C LEU A 88 10.64 9.30 1.63
N ASP A 89 11.46 10.16 1.00
CA ASP A 89 12.03 11.33 1.65
C ASP A 89 10.94 12.38 1.97
N GLY A 90 9.88 12.41 1.17
CA GLY A 90 8.71 13.27 1.35
C GLY A 90 7.72 12.81 2.42
N GLY A 91 7.97 11.67 3.09
CA GLY A 91 7.15 11.26 4.22
C GLY A 91 6.35 9.97 4.03
N ALA A 92 6.43 9.30 2.89
CA ALA A 92 5.81 7.98 2.76
C ALA A 92 6.47 6.98 3.72
N MET A 93 5.66 6.13 4.35
CA MET A 93 6.11 5.04 5.22
C MET A 93 6.21 3.71 4.46
N GLY A 94 6.01 3.74 3.18
CA GLY A 94 6.22 2.61 2.29
C GLY A 94 5.82 2.95 0.86
N VAL A 95 6.29 2.11 -0.04
CA VAL A 95 5.96 2.18 -1.47
C VAL A 95 5.29 0.90 -1.93
N ILE A 96 4.35 1.07 -2.84
CA ILE A 96 3.70 -0.01 -3.57
C ILE A 96 4.28 0.05 -4.98
N THR A 97 4.97 -1.02 -5.38
CA THR A 97 5.64 -1.13 -6.67
C THR A 97 4.80 -1.96 -7.63
N PRO A 98 4.26 -1.35 -8.71
CA PRO A 98 3.47 -2.06 -9.71
C PRO A 98 4.35 -2.90 -10.64
N HIS A 99 3.73 -3.82 -11.37
CA HIS A 99 4.32 -4.56 -12.51
C HIS A 99 5.56 -5.41 -12.22
N ILE A 100 5.78 -5.83 -10.99
CA ILE A 100 6.87 -6.74 -10.63
C ILE A 100 6.51 -8.17 -11.08
N ARG A 101 7.44 -8.85 -11.77
CA ARG A 101 7.23 -10.16 -12.39
C ARG A 101 8.16 -11.25 -11.88
N SER A 102 9.25 -10.84 -11.21
CA SER A 102 10.29 -11.78 -10.77
C SER A 102 10.95 -11.35 -9.45
N ALA A 103 11.63 -12.29 -8.80
CA ALA A 103 12.45 -12.00 -7.63
C ALA A 103 13.63 -11.06 -7.95
N ALA A 104 14.12 -11.07 -9.19
CA ALA A 104 15.18 -10.14 -9.62
C ALA A 104 14.64 -8.70 -9.61
N GLU A 105 13.48 -8.45 -10.22
CA GLU A 105 12.83 -7.13 -10.19
C GLU A 105 12.46 -6.72 -8.76
N ALA A 106 12.00 -7.65 -7.91
CA ALA A 106 11.74 -7.37 -6.50
C ALA A 106 13.01 -6.94 -5.75
N ARG A 107 14.17 -7.56 -6.03
CA ARG A 107 15.46 -7.13 -5.47
C ARG A 107 15.86 -5.73 -5.91
N GLU A 108 15.66 -5.39 -7.18
CA GLU A 108 15.89 -4.02 -7.66
C GLU A 108 15.07 -2.99 -6.86
N MET A 109 13.83 -3.32 -6.50
CA MET A 109 13.02 -2.44 -5.65
C MET A 109 13.57 -2.36 -4.23
N VAL A 110 14.06 -3.46 -3.67
CA VAL A 110 14.71 -3.46 -2.35
C VAL A 110 15.92 -2.52 -2.35
N GLU A 111 16.74 -2.55 -3.41
CA GLU A 111 17.90 -1.65 -3.56
C GLU A 111 17.53 -0.17 -3.49
N LEU A 112 16.35 0.19 -4.01
CA LEU A 112 15.86 1.57 -4.03
C LEU A 112 15.15 2.00 -2.73
N VAL A 113 14.55 1.04 -1.99
CA VAL A 113 13.68 1.32 -0.83
C VAL A 113 14.44 1.23 0.49
N LYS A 114 15.37 0.29 0.59
CA LYS A 114 16.07 -0.02 1.84
C LYS A 114 17.50 0.57 1.85
N PHE A 115 17.94 1.00 3.02
CA PHE A 115 19.33 1.41 3.24
C PHE A 115 20.25 0.21 3.41
N PRO A 116 21.59 0.40 3.27
CA PRO A 116 22.56 -0.65 3.62
C PRO A 116 22.31 -1.23 5.04
N PRO A 117 22.56 -2.53 5.27
CA PRO A 117 23.10 -3.51 4.34
C PRO A 117 22.05 -4.20 3.45
N ILE A 118 20.77 -3.92 3.60
CA ILE A 118 19.64 -4.60 2.91
C ILE A 118 19.53 -4.13 1.45
N GLY A 119 19.69 -2.84 1.21
CA GLY A 119 19.62 -2.20 -0.09
C GLY A 119 20.64 -1.06 -0.22
N HIS A 120 20.45 -0.17 -1.22
CA HIS A 120 21.38 0.92 -1.55
C HIS A 120 20.68 2.28 -1.63
N ARG A 121 19.52 2.48 -0.93
CA ARG A 121 18.84 3.77 -0.89
C ARG A 121 19.80 4.88 -0.49
N SER A 122 19.82 5.98 -1.25
CA SER A 122 20.60 7.18 -0.93
C SER A 122 20.07 7.87 0.33
N SER A 123 20.99 8.37 1.17
CA SER A 123 20.64 9.04 2.42
C SER A 123 20.48 10.55 2.20
N GLY A 124 19.26 11.07 2.43
CA GLY A 124 18.90 12.48 2.20
C GLY A 124 19.08 13.41 3.41
N GLY A 125 19.62 12.93 4.52
CA GLY A 125 19.77 13.74 5.74
C GLY A 125 18.55 13.70 6.67
N ALA A 126 18.17 14.82 7.27
CA ALA A 126 17.05 14.89 8.21
C ALA A 126 15.69 14.81 7.48
N LEU A 127 14.88 13.79 7.79
CA LEU A 127 13.59 13.52 7.16
C LEU A 127 12.42 13.86 8.08
N SER A 128 11.23 13.99 7.50
CA SER A 128 9.98 14.25 8.24
C SER A 128 9.61 13.13 9.20
N GLN A 129 9.95 11.88 8.88
CA GLN A 129 9.69 10.70 9.69
C GLN A 129 10.28 10.76 11.09
N TYR A 130 11.36 11.49 11.28
CA TYR A 130 11.97 11.78 12.60
C TYR A 130 11.97 13.27 12.94
N HIS A 131 10.97 13.99 12.44
CA HIS A 131 10.71 15.41 12.76
C HIS A 131 11.92 16.32 12.48
N TYR A 132 12.68 16.02 11.43
CA TYR A 132 13.89 16.73 11.00
C TYR A 132 14.98 16.83 12.08
N ARG A 133 14.94 15.96 13.08
CA ARG A 133 16.00 15.87 14.11
C ARG A 133 17.22 15.15 13.51
N SER A 134 18.40 15.48 14.05
CA SER A 134 19.65 14.80 13.70
C SER A 134 19.91 13.64 14.67
N PHE A 135 20.19 12.48 14.10
CA PHE A 135 20.60 11.28 14.82
C PHE A 135 21.81 10.63 14.13
N PRO A 136 22.54 9.73 14.76
CA PRO A 136 23.58 8.95 14.09
C PRO A 136 23.03 8.24 12.85
N ILE A 137 23.72 8.37 11.72
CA ILE A 137 23.24 7.85 10.41
C ILE A 137 22.92 6.37 10.47
N ALA A 138 23.80 5.56 11.10
CA ALA A 138 23.58 4.11 11.19
C ALA A 138 22.30 3.74 11.94
N GLU A 139 22.00 4.45 13.04
CA GLU A 139 20.77 4.24 13.82
C GLU A 139 19.52 4.64 13.02
N THR A 140 19.62 5.77 12.31
CA THR A 140 18.52 6.26 11.45
C THR A 140 18.21 5.31 10.32
N GLN A 141 19.25 4.82 9.63
CA GLN A 141 19.08 3.86 8.53
C GLN A 141 18.48 2.54 9.00
N ALA A 142 18.95 2.01 10.14
CA ALA A 142 18.38 0.78 10.72
C ALA A 142 16.90 0.97 11.10
N ALA A 143 16.55 2.06 11.78
CA ALA A 143 15.19 2.36 12.16
C ALA A 143 14.28 2.56 10.92
N MET A 144 14.77 3.23 9.88
CA MET A 144 14.02 3.43 8.65
C MET A 144 13.85 2.13 7.86
N ASN A 145 14.83 1.24 7.83
CA ASN A 145 14.67 -0.09 7.22
C ASN A 145 13.56 -0.91 7.89
N ASP A 146 13.46 -0.82 9.22
CA ASP A 146 12.40 -1.49 9.99
C ASP A 146 11.02 -0.83 9.77
N ALA A 147 10.97 0.50 9.68
CA ALA A 147 9.73 1.26 9.57
C ALA A 147 9.17 1.35 8.14
N THR A 148 10.02 1.31 7.11
CA THR A 148 9.61 1.50 5.71
C THR A 148 9.16 0.19 5.08
N SER A 149 7.97 0.21 4.43
CA SER A 149 7.42 -0.95 3.72
C SER A 149 7.78 -0.96 2.24
N LEU A 150 8.22 -2.11 1.74
CA LEU A 150 8.14 -2.44 0.33
C LEU A 150 6.98 -3.40 0.08
N VAL A 151 5.97 -2.93 -0.65
CA VAL A 151 4.79 -3.70 -1.05
C VAL A 151 4.89 -3.98 -2.55
N VAL A 152 4.87 -5.24 -2.92
CA VAL A 152 4.92 -5.67 -4.33
C VAL A 152 3.52 -5.99 -4.84
N MET A 153 3.11 -5.38 -5.96
CA MET A 153 1.83 -5.73 -6.58
C MET A 153 1.91 -7.05 -7.33
N MET A 154 0.95 -7.91 -7.04
CA MET A 154 0.72 -9.21 -7.69
C MET A 154 -0.43 -9.07 -8.67
N GLU A 155 -0.12 -8.70 -9.91
CA GLU A 155 -1.11 -8.30 -10.91
C GLU A 155 -0.87 -8.90 -12.31
N THR A 156 0.16 -9.77 -12.42
CA THR A 156 0.47 -10.49 -13.67
C THR A 156 0.57 -11.99 -13.43
N VAL A 157 0.36 -12.79 -14.47
CA VAL A 157 0.54 -14.25 -14.41
C VAL A 157 1.99 -14.59 -14.08
N ALA A 158 2.94 -13.88 -14.66
CA ALA A 158 4.37 -14.08 -14.38
C ALA A 158 4.71 -13.84 -12.90
N ALA A 159 4.16 -12.79 -12.29
CA ALA A 159 4.33 -12.54 -10.86
C ALA A 159 3.77 -13.69 -10.02
N LEU A 160 2.57 -14.18 -10.38
CA LEU A 160 1.93 -15.29 -9.68
C LEU A 160 2.76 -16.59 -9.80
N GLU A 161 3.35 -16.85 -10.95
CA GLU A 161 4.22 -18.02 -11.15
C GLU A 161 5.49 -17.98 -10.29
N ASN A 162 5.99 -16.78 -9.98
CA ASN A 162 7.20 -16.54 -9.20
C ASN A 162 6.92 -16.07 -7.76
N VAL A 163 5.70 -16.20 -7.27
CA VAL A 163 5.27 -15.57 -6.00
C VAL A 163 6.08 -16.00 -4.80
N GLU A 164 6.49 -17.26 -4.72
CA GLU A 164 7.28 -17.81 -3.61
C GLU A 164 8.65 -17.13 -3.53
N GLU A 165 9.31 -16.92 -4.66
CA GLU A 165 10.62 -16.29 -4.74
C GLU A 165 10.52 -14.77 -4.51
N ILE A 166 9.48 -14.13 -5.05
CA ILE A 166 9.22 -12.70 -4.87
C ILE A 166 9.02 -12.39 -3.39
N ILE A 167 8.12 -13.10 -2.70
CA ILE A 167 7.83 -12.81 -1.29
C ILE A 167 8.96 -13.23 -0.35
N ALA A 168 9.76 -14.23 -0.72
CA ALA A 168 10.92 -14.65 0.05
C ALA A 168 12.08 -13.66 -0.06
N THR A 169 12.09 -12.76 -1.05
CA THR A 169 13.13 -11.73 -1.20
C THR A 169 13.23 -10.91 0.08
N GLU A 170 14.42 -10.83 0.66
CA GLU A 170 14.71 -10.00 1.83
C GLU A 170 14.41 -8.53 1.48
N GLY A 171 13.76 -7.81 2.40
CA GLY A 171 13.36 -6.41 2.19
C GLY A 171 12.00 -6.22 1.52
N VAL A 172 11.40 -7.25 0.90
CA VAL A 172 9.97 -7.24 0.53
C VAL A 172 9.15 -7.53 1.79
N ASP A 173 8.15 -6.73 2.06
CA ASP A 173 7.38 -6.81 3.31
C ASP A 173 5.97 -7.38 3.13
N MET A 174 5.33 -7.14 1.98
CA MET A 174 3.95 -7.54 1.71
C MET A 174 3.70 -7.70 0.22
N LEU A 175 2.78 -8.60 -0.15
CA LEU A 175 2.18 -8.64 -1.49
C LEU A 175 0.83 -7.91 -1.46
N LEU A 176 0.51 -7.17 -2.52
CA LEU A 176 -0.81 -6.58 -2.73
C LEU A 176 -1.39 -7.13 -4.05
N ILE A 177 -2.47 -7.90 -3.98
CA ILE A 177 -3.07 -8.48 -5.18
C ILE A 177 -3.90 -7.41 -5.90
N GLY A 178 -3.49 -7.06 -7.12
CA GLY A 178 -4.22 -6.19 -8.04
C GLY A 178 -5.24 -7.02 -8.83
N SER A 179 -6.42 -7.26 -8.24
CA SER A 179 -7.39 -8.23 -8.78
C SER A 179 -7.88 -7.90 -10.18
N ASN A 180 -7.97 -6.62 -10.54
CA ASN A 180 -8.44 -6.20 -11.86
C ASN A 180 -7.45 -6.62 -12.96
N ASP A 181 -6.18 -6.25 -12.80
CA ASP A 181 -5.14 -6.51 -13.79
C ASP A 181 -4.80 -7.99 -13.82
N LEU A 182 -4.75 -8.65 -12.66
CA LEU A 182 -4.54 -10.09 -12.59
C LEU A 182 -5.66 -10.88 -13.31
N CYS A 183 -6.94 -10.48 -13.15
CA CYS A 183 -8.05 -11.06 -13.90
C CYS A 183 -7.90 -10.80 -15.40
N GLY A 184 -7.42 -9.63 -15.79
CA GLY A 184 -7.11 -9.29 -17.19
C GLY A 184 -6.08 -10.24 -17.80
N GLU A 185 -4.94 -10.37 -17.12
CA GLU A 185 -3.83 -11.25 -17.51
C GLU A 185 -4.24 -12.74 -17.59
N MET A 186 -5.12 -13.18 -16.67
CA MET A 186 -5.65 -14.56 -16.69
C MET A 186 -6.77 -14.81 -17.73
N GLY A 187 -7.18 -13.78 -18.49
CA GLY A 187 -8.27 -13.86 -19.48
C GLY A 187 -9.67 -14.00 -18.86
N ILE A 188 -9.87 -13.51 -17.64
CA ILE A 188 -11.14 -13.55 -16.89
C ILE A 188 -11.58 -12.14 -16.43
N VAL A 189 -11.47 -11.15 -17.31
CA VAL A 189 -11.80 -9.74 -17.02
C VAL A 189 -13.15 -9.61 -16.33
N GLY A 190 -13.18 -8.99 -15.14
CA GLY A 190 -14.40 -8.74 -14.36
C GLY A 190 -15.05 -9.97 -13.71
N GLN A 191 -14.49 -11.16 -13.89
CA GLN A 191 -15.02 -12.42 -13.33
C GLN A 191 -14.39 -12.72 -11.96
N TYR A 192 -14.67 -11.89 -10.96
CA TYR A 192 -14.02 -12.00 -9.63
C TYR A 192 -14.41 -13.26 -8.86
N ASP A 193 -15.50 -13.96 -9.24
CA ASP A 193 -15.90 -15.26 -8.67
C ASP A 193 -15.21 -16.45 -9.35
N HIS A 194 -14.37 -16.19 -10.35
CA HIS A 194 -13.73 -17.28 -11.10
C HIS A 194 -12.71 -18.02 -10.22
N PRO A 195 -12.68 -19.38 -10.24
CA PRO A 195 -11.79 -20.19 -9.41
C PRO A 195 -10.31 -19.88 -9.54
N LYS A 196 -9.87 -19.38 -10.71
CA LYS A 196 -8.48 -18.94 -10.92
C LYS A 196 -8.07 -17.82 -9.97
N LEU A 197 -8.95 -16.83 -9.72
CA LEU A 197 -8.65 -15.73 -8.81
C LEU A 197 -8.55 -16.22 -7.37
N GLU A 198 -9.47 -17.10 -6.95
CA GLU A 198 -9.41 -17.72 -5.63
C GLU A 198 -8.11 -18.52 -5.45
N ALA A 199 -7.73 -19.34 -6.43
CA ALA A 199 -6.48 -20.09 -6.40
C ALA A 199 -5.24 -19.16 -6.32
N ALA A 200 -5.26 -18.01 -7.00
CA ALA A 200 -4.20 -17.01 -6.90
C ALA A 200 -4.09 -16.46 -5.48
N PHE A 201 -5.20 -16.07 -4.85
CA PHE A 201 -5.21 -15.63 -3.44
C PHE A 201 -4.69 -16.72 -2.50
N GLN A 202 -5.15 -17.97 -2.65
CA GLN A 202 -4.68 -19.09 -1.85
C GLN A 202 -3.17 -19.28 -1.95
N ARG A 203 -2.62 -19.23 -3.17
CA ARG A 203 -1.19 -19.39 -3.40
C ARG A 203 -0.37 -18.25 -2.81
N CYS A 204 -0.77 -17.00 -3.03
CA CYS A 204 -0.10 -15.83 -2.47
C CYS A 204 -0.11 -15.85 -0.94
N ILE A 205 -1.25 -16.15 -0.31
CA ILE A 205 -1.38 -16.24 1.14
C ILE A 205 -0.51 -17.37 1.71
N ALA A 206 -0.52 -18.54 1.06
CA ALA A 206 0.31 -19.67 1.49
C ALA A 206 1.81 -19.36 1.38
N ALA A 207 2.24 -18.70 0.29
CA ALA A 207 3.62 -18.28 0.11
C ALA A 207 4.06 -17.26 1.15
N ALA A 208 3.24 -16.23 1.41
CA ALA A 208 3.54 -15.20 2.39
C ALA A 208 3.63 -15.75 3.82
N ASN A 209 2.70 -16.62 4.20
CA ASN A 209 2.67 -17.25 5.52
C ASN A 209 3.93 -18.07 5.82
N LYS A 210 4.51 -18.77 4.81
CA LYS A 210 5.74 -19.55 4.96
C LYS A 210 6.94 -18.71 5.40
N VAL A 211 6.94 -17.42 5.07
CA VAL A 211 8.03 -16.49 5.38
C VAL A 211 7.62 -15.40 6.38
N GLY A 212 6.48 -15.57 7.04
CA GLY A 212 5.99 -14.65 8.08
C GLY A 212 5.60 -13.25 7.56
N LYS A 213 5.18 -13.17 6.28
CA LYS A 213 4.77 -11.91 5.63
C LYS A 213 3.27 -11.91 5.31
N HIS A 214 2.75 -10.80 4.80
CA HIS A 214 1.32 -10.59 4.63
C HIS A 214 0.90 -10.42 3.17
N VAL A 215 -0.41 -10.60 2.94
CA VAL A 215 -1.05 -10.35 1.63
C VAL A 215 -2.14 -9.31 1.81
N GLY A 216 -2.20 -8.38 0.86
CA GLY A 216 -3.25 -7.38 0.73
C GLY A 216 -4.22 -7.67 -0.40
N ILE A 217 -5.43 -7.14 -0.25
CA ILE A 217 -6.53 -7.20 -1.22
C ILE A 217 -6.65 -5.83 -1.90
N GLY A 218 -6.55 -5.79 -3.23
CA GLY A 218 -6.81 -4.62 -4.07
C GLY A 218 -7.78 -4.94 -5.20
N GLY A 219 -8.52 -3.92 -5.67
CA GLY A 219 -9.42 -4.05 -6.82
C GLY A 219 -10.78 -4.67 -6.55
N LEU A 220 -11.14 -4.97 -5.29
CA LEU A 220 -12.41 -5.63 -4.93
C LEU A 220 -13.36 -4.75 -4.09
N ALA A 221 -13.24 -3.43 -4.16
CA ALA A 221 -13.97 -2.48 -3.32
C ALA A 221 -15.52 -2.62 -3.36
N ALA A 222 -16.09 -3.14 -4.44
CA ALA A 222 -17.52 -3.38 -4.57
C ALA A 222 -17.95 -4.82 -4.19
N ARG A 223 -17.04 -5.63 -3.63
CA ARG A 223 -17.23 -7.06 -3.37
C ARG A 223 -16.87 -7.38 -1.91
N ASP A 224 -17.70 -6.87 -0.98
CA ASP A 224 -17.55 -7.11 0.47
C ASP A 224 -17.49 -8.61 0.81
N ASP A 225 -18.24 -9.43 0.07
CA ASP A 225 -18.27 -10.87 0.19
C ASP A 225 -16.91 -11.51 -0.09
N LEU A 226 -16.22 -11.07 -1.17
CA LEU A 226 -14.89 -11.56 -1.51
C LEU A 226 -13.80 -11.01 -0.57
N MET A 227 -13.90 -9.74 -0.17
CA MET A 227 -13.00 -9.19 0.85
C MET A 227 -13.08 -10.00 2.15
N ALA A 228 -14.28 -10.26 2.65
CA ALA A 228 -14.48 -11.08 3.83
C ALA A 228 -13.94 -12.52 3.66
N LYS A 229 -14.16 -13.11 2.50
CA LYS A 229 -13.64 -14.45 2.14
C LYS A 229 -12.10 -14.48 2.21
N TYR A 230 -11.42 -13.54 1.56
CA TYR A 230 -9.96 -13.54 1.50
C TYR A 230 -9.30 -13.13 2.82
N VAL A 231 -9.95 -12.28 3.62
CA VAL A 231 -9.53 -12.02 5.00
C VAL A 231 -9.62 -13.30 5.85
N LYS A 232 -10.70 -14.07 5.72
CA LYS A 232 -10.84 -15.37 6.39
C LYS A 232 -9.77 -16.37 5.94
N MET A 233 -9.31 -16.28 4.69
CA MET A 233 -8.23 -17.12 4.16
C MET A 233 -6.84 -16.69 4.66
N GLY A 234 -6.67 -15.48 5.18
CA GLY A 234 -5.41 -15.00 5.76
C GLY A 234 -4.87 -13.68 5.18
N ALA A 235 -5.59 -13.02 4.28
CA ALA A 235 -5.22 -11.65 3.89
C ALA A 235 -5.40 -10.69 5.08
N ARG A 236 -4.49 -9.70 5.21
CA ARG A 236 -4.49 -8.79 6.37
C ARG A 236 -4.52 -7.31 6.03
N TYR A 237 -4.23 -6.93 4.82
CA TYR A 237 -4.37 -5.55 4.35
C TYR A 237 -5.52 -5.46 3.34
N VAL A 238 -6.44 -4.53 3.53
CA VAL A 238 -7.63 -4.40 2.69
C VAL A 238 -7.75 -2.98 2.14
N SER A 239 -7.52 -2.80 0.84
CA SER A 239 -7.85 -1.56 0.13
C SER A 239 -9.35 -1.55 -0.13
N THR A 240 -10.10 -0.82 0.72
CA THR A 240 -11.57 -0.91 0.78
C THR A 240 -12.29 -0.10 -0.30
N GLY A 241 -11.59 0.84 -0.94
CA GLY A 241 -12.14 1.73 -1.96
C GLY A 241 -11.34 3.02 -2.10
N THR A 242 -11.78 3.88 -2.99
CA THR A 242 -11.15 5.19 -3.22
C THR A 242 -11.96 6.33 -2.62
N ASP A 243 -11.30 7.43 -2.25
CA ASP A 243 -11.95 8.68 -1.86
C ASP A 243 -12.99 9.14 -2.90
N LEU A 244 -12.69 8.99 -4.19
CA LEU A 244 -13.62 9.25 -5.29
C LEU A 244 -14.87 8.35 -5.21
N SER A 245 -14.69 7.03 -5.03
CA SER A 245 -15.82 6.09 -5.00
C SER A 245 -16.75 6.35 -3.81
N PHE A 246 -16.17 6.66 -2.64
CA PHE A 246 -16.94 7.01 -1.45
C PHE A 246 -17.74 8.29 -1.64
N LEU A 247 -17.10 9.35 -2.17
CA LEU A 247 -17.76 10.62 -2.46
C LEU A 247 -18.90 10.44 -3.49
N MET A 248 -18.65 9.72 -4.59
CA MET A 248 -19.65 9.45 -5.62
C MET A 248 -20.86 8.69 -5.06
N SER A 249 -20.63 7.67 -4.24
CA SER A 249 -21.69 6.89 -3.60
C SER A 249 -22.57 7.78 -2.70
N ALA A 250 -21.94 8.58 -1.84
CA ALA A 250 -22.66 9.50 -0.95
C ALA A 250 -23.44 10.57 -1.72
N CYS A 251 -22.83 11.19 -2.74
CA CYS A 251 -23.47 12.21 -3.58
C CYS A 251 -24.66 11.62 -4.35
N ALA A 252 -24.50 10.46 -4.97
CA ALA A 252 -25.57 9.81 -5.72
C ALA A 252 -26.77 9.46 -4.83
N SER A 253 -26.50 8.94 -3.63
CA SER A 253 -27.55 8.65 -2.64
C SER A 253 -28.34 9.90 -2.25
N ARG A 254 -27.66 11.02 -1.98
CA ARG A 254 -28.32 12.28 -1.59
C ARG A 254 -29.12 12.90 -2.75
N ALA A 255 -28.56 12.93 -3.96
CA ALA A 255 -29.25 13.43 -5.14
C ALA A 255 -30.51 12.61 -5.43
N LYS A 256 -30.42 11.27 -5.37
CA LYS A 256 -31.57 10.37 -5.54
C LYS A 256 -32.67 10.65 -4.51
N PHE A 257 -32.29 10.85 -3.24
CA PHE A 257 -33.28 11.19 -2.18
C PHE A 257 -34.00 12.49 -2.51
N VAL A 258 -33.30 13.58 -2.81
CA VAL A 258 -33.94 14.89 -3.10
C VAL A 258 -34.82 14.81 -4.34
N ASN A 259 -34.38 14.14 -5.42
CA ASN A 259 -35.15 13.98 -6.65
C ASN A 259 -36.41 13.08 -6.49
N SER A 260 -36.52 12.35 -5.39
CA SER A 260 -37.67 11.52 -5.05
C SER A 260 -38.73 12.24 -4.18
N LEU A 261 -38.44 13.47 -3.74
CA LEU A 261 -39.40 14.23 -2.94
C LEU A 261 -40.59 14.68 -3.78
N PRO A 262 -41.84 14.67 -3.24
CA PRO A 262 -42.99 15.15 -3.95
C PRO A 262 -42.85 16.65 -4.23
N THR A 263 -43.26 17.09 -5.45
CA THR A 263 -43.31 18.50 -5.90
C THR A 263 -44.60 19.16 -5.48
#